data_2213b2998a9141191beb7373fb1de4b7
#
_entry.id   2213b2998a9141191beb7373fb1de4b7
#
_cell.length_a   1.000
_cell.length_b   1.000
_cell.length_c   1.000
_cell.angle_alpha   90.00
_cell.angle_beta   90.00
_cell.angle_gamma   90.00
#
_symmetry.space_group_name_H-M   'P 1'
#
loop_
_entity.id
_entity.type
_entity.pdbx_description
1 polymer ?
#
loop_
_entity_poly.entity_id
_entity_poly.type
_entity_poly.pdbx_seq_one_letter_code
_entity_poly.pdbx_strand_id
1 'polypeptide(L)'
;MGRTISVGAAQMGPIGRHDPRKVVLKRLMELMKEAKSFNCDIVAFPELTLTTFFPRWAIEDEGELDGYYETQMPGPETLPLFECAAELGIGFTLGYAELIVRPARNARTQLRPRAARRVYRGQGG
;
A
#
# COMPACT_ATOMS: atom_id res chain seq x y z
N MET A 1 4.57 -33.93 -1.39
CA MET A 1 5.25 -33.19 -0.32
C MET A 1 4.97 -31.70 -0.48
N GLY A 2 4.52 -31.06 0.59
CA GLY A 2 4.17 -29.65 0.60
C GLY A 2 5.38 -28.73 0.67
N ARG A 3 5.22 -27.51 0.17
CA ARG A 3 6.18 -26.43 0.32
C ARG A 3 5.80 -25.59 1.53
N THR A 4 6.76 -25.29 2.38
CA THR A 4 6.56 -24.39 3.51
C THR A 4 6.80 -22.94 3.09
N ILE A 5 5.88 -22.06 3.43
CA ILE A 5 5.98 -20.63 3.20
C ILE A 5 5.87 -19.92 4.55
N SER A 6 6.82 -19.05 4.84
CA SER A 6 6.82 -18.23 6.04
C SER A 6 6.19 -16.87 5.75
N VAL A 7 5.13 -16.54 6.48
CA VAL A 7 4.39 -15.29 6.31
C VAL A 7 4.53 -14.45 7.57
N GLY A 8 4.94 -13.20 7.41
CA GLY A 8 4.97 -12.21 8.47
C GLY A 8 3.74 -11.31 8.42
N ALA A 9 3.12 -11.06 9.56
CA ALA A 9 2.07 -10.07 9.69
C ALA A 9 2.68 -8.79 10.26
N ALA A 10 2.75 -7.75 9.46
CA ALA A 10 3.32 -6.48 9.87
C ALA A 10 2.26 -5.61 10.53
N GLN A 11 2.58 -5.10 11.70
CA GLN A 11 1.73 -4.18 12.43
C GLN A 11 2.38 -2.80 12.46
N MET A 12 1.80 -1.86 11.73
CA MET A 12 2.38 -0.53 11.56
C MET A 12 2.18 0.41 12.73
N GLY A 13 1.16 0.19 13.53
CA GLY A 13 0.68 1.20 14.44
C GLY A 13 -0.09 2.32 13.71
N PRO A 14 -0.50 3.38 14.42
CA PRO A 14 -1.34 4.41 13.85
C PRO A 14 -0.61 5.27 12.81
N ILE A 15 -1.34 5.69 11.80
CA ILE A 15 -0.91 6.69 10.83
C ILE A 15 -1.75 7.94 11.08
N GLY A 16 -1.10 9.07 11.34
CA GLY A 16 -1.77 10.34 11.56
C GLY A 16 -2.36 10.90 10.26
N ARG A 17 -3.42 11.72 10.40
CA ARG A 17 -4.12 12.33 9.27
C ARG A 17 -3.20 13.16 8.37
N HIS A 18 -2.19 13.78 8.96
CA HIS A 18 -1.25 14.64 8.24
C HIS A 18 0.16 14.07 8.17
N ASP A 19 0.35 12.79 8.45
CA ASP A 19 1.66 12.17 8.34
C ASP A 19 2.13 12.18 6.88
N PRO A 20 3.36 12.65 6.63
CA PRO A 20 3.91 12.65 5.28
C PRO A 20 3.99 11.23 4.71
N ARG A 21 3.63 11.06 3.45
CA ARG A 21 3.69 9.78 2.74
C ARG A 21 5.08 9.15 2.84
N LYS A 22 6.13 9.95 2.71
CA LYS A 22 7.52 9.51 2.80
C LYS A 22 7.84 8.82 4.13
N VAL A 23 7.30 9.35 5.23
CA VAL A 23 7.48 8.76 6.56
C VAL A 23 6.77 7.41 6.67
N VAL A 24 5.55 7.33 6.12
CA VAL A 24 4.77 6.09 6.10
C VAL A 24 5.51 5.01 5.28
N LEU A 25 6.00 5.35 4.10
CA LEU A 25 6.75 4.42 3.25
C LEU A 25 8.02 3.92 3.94
N LYS A 26 8.71 4.81 4.66
CA LYS A 26 9.90 4.42 5.42
C LYS A 26 9.57 3.37 6.49
N ARG A 27 8.46 3.55 7.20
CA ARG A 27 8.00 2.58 8.21
C ARG A 27 7.69 1.22 7.56
N LEU A 28 7.04 1.23 6.40
CA LEU A 28 6.77 0.00 5.64
C LEU A 28 8.03 -0.72 5.22
N MET A 29 9.00 0.01 4.71
CA MET A 29 10.28 -0.58 4.29
C MET A 29 11.07 -1.15 5.47
N GLU A 30 11.04 -0.49 6.63
CA GLU A 30 11.68 -1.01 7.84
C GLU A 30 11.04 -2.32 8.30
N LEU A 31 9.71 -2.41 8.28
CA LEU A 31 8.98 -3.63 8.61
C LEU A 31 9.27 -4.75 7.60
N MET A 32 9.39 -4.40 6.34
CA MET A 32 9.75 -5.36 5.28
C MET A 32 11.15 -5.94 5.49
N LYS A 33 12.12 -5.11 5.85
CA LYS A 33 13.48 -5.55 6.18
C LYS A 33 13.49 -6.44 7.43
N GLU A 34 12.71 -6.09 8.43
CA GLU A 34 12.55 -6.91 9.64
C GLU A 34 11.96 -8.27 9.31
N ALA A 35 10.90 -8.32 8.49
CA ALA A 35 10.31 -9.57 8.04
C ALA A 35 11.34 -10.44 7.29
N LYS A 36 12.16 -9.84 6.46
CA LYS A 36 13.22 -10.54 5.76
C LYS A 36 14.26 -11.09 6.74
N SER A 37 14.58 -10.35 7.79
CA SER A 37 15.52 -10.82 8.82
C SER A 37 15.03 -12.07 9.58
N PHE A 38 13.71 -12.26 9.62
CA PHE A 38 13.07 -13.48 10.17
C PHE A 38 12.85 -14.56 9.10
N ASN A 39 13.42 -14.41 7.93
CA ASN A 39 13.28 -15.35 6.80
C ASN A 39 11.85 -15.51 6.30
N CYS A 40 11.04 -14.47 6.39
CA CYS A 40 9.71 -14.47 5.79
C CYS A 40 9.80 -14.47 4.26
N ASP A 41 8.94 -15.25 3.62
CA ASP A 41 8.77 -15.25 2.17
C ASP A 41 7.83 -14.14 1.72
N ILE A 42 6.82 -13.85 2.54
CA ILE A 42 5.80 -12.83 2.28
C ILE A 42 5.54 -12.06 3.58
N VAL A 43 5.37 -10.76 3.47
CA VAL A 43 4.90 -9.90 4.56
C VAL A 43 3.53 -9.34 4.22
N ALA A 44 2.58 -9.48 5.15
CA ALA A 44 1.23 -8.94 5.00
C ALA A 44 1.12 -7.62 5.77
N PHE A 45 0.79 -6.56 5.06
CA PHE A 45 0.52 -5.25 5.64
C PHE A 45 -0.97 -5.07 5.92
N PRO A 46 -1.35 -4.16 6.86
CA PRO A 46 -2.75 -3.94 7.21
C PRO A 46 -3.59 -3.35 6.08
N GLU A 47 -4.90 -3.21 6.34
CA GLU A 47 -5.81 -2.45 5.49
C GLU A 47 -5.47 -0.95 5.52
N LEU A 48 -5.58 -0.28 4.37
CA LEU A 48 -5.27 1.14 4.20
C LEU A 48 -3.88 1.51 4.77
N THR A 49 -2.89 0.81 4.32
CA THR A 49 -1.52 0.85 4.85
C THR A 49 -0.80 2.18 4.58
N LEU A 50 -1.22 2.91 3.55
CA LEU A 50 -0.52 4.12 3.08
C LEU A 50 -1.03 5.41 3.74
N THR A 51 -2.17 5.34 4.40
CA THR A 51 -2.84 6.53 4.93
C THR A 51 -3.42 6.26 6.31
N THR A 52 -3.80 7.34 7.02
CA THR A 52 -4.70 7.19 8.16
C THR A 52 -5.96 6.41 7.72
N PHE A 53 -6.64 5.77 8.66
CA PHE A 53 -7.93 5.14 8.36
C PHE A 53 -8.98 6.24 8.15
N PHE A 54 -8.93 6.85 6.98
CA PHE A 54 -9.73 8.03 6.66
C PHE A 54 -11.26 7.80 6.67
N PRO A 55 -11.80 6.58 6.48
CA PRO A 55 -13.25 6.37 6.56
C PRO A 55 -13.88 6.75 7.91
N ARG A 56 -13.09 6.82 8.96
CA ARG A 56 -13.60 7.26 10.28
C ARG A 56 -13.75 8.79 10.42
N TRP A 57 -13.19 9.55 9.46
CA TRP A 57 -13.22 10.99 9.47
C TRP A 57 -14.37 11.52 8.61
N ALA A 58 -15.07 12.54 9.10
CA ALA A 58 -16.00 13.30 8.27
C ALA A 58 -15.20 14.32 7.45
N ILE A 59 -14.75 13.91 6.26
CA ILE A 59 -13.94 14.76 5.39
C ILE A 59 -14.86 15.44 4.39
N GLU A 60 -15.00 16.77 4.50
CA GLU A 60 -15.85 17.57 3.63
C GLU A 60 -15.12 18.06 2.38
N ASP A 61 -13.79 18.22 2.46
CA ASP A 61 -12.96 18.63 1.34
C ASP A 61 -12.68 17.43 0.43
N GLU A 62 -13.26 17.48 -0.78
CA GLU A 62 -13.07 16.43 -1.79
C GLU A 62 -11.60 16.31 -2.21
N GLY A 63 -10.87 17.42 -2.28
CA GLY A 63 -9.44 17.40 -2.60
C GLY A 63 -8.62 16.66 -1.54
N GLU A 64 -8.93 16.86 -0.26
CA GLU A 64 -8.29 16.11 0.82
C GLU A 64 -8.66 14.63 0.74
N LEU A 65 -9.93 14.33 0.52
CA LEU A 65 -10.41 12.95 0.40
C LEU A 65 -9.72 12.23 -0.76
N ASP A 66 -9.65 12.85 -1.92
CA ASP A 66 -9.00 12.28 -3.10
C ASP A 66 -7.51 12.01 -2.85
N GLY A 67 -6.86 12.79 -2.01
CA GLY A 67 -5.46 12.61 -1.65
C GLY A 67 -5.15 11.31 -0.92
N TYR A 68 -6.17 10.64 -0.34
CA TYR A 68 -6.00 9.35 0.31
C TYR A 68 -6.09 8.17 -0.68
N TYR A 69 -6.48 8.41 -1.92
CA TYR A 69 -6.61 7.38 -2.93
C TYR A 69 -5.40 7.34 -3.84
N GLU A 70 -5.04 6.14 -4.28
CA GLU A 70 -4.00 5.95 -5.28
C GLU A 70 -4.62 5.86 -6.67
N THR A 71 -4.02 6.52 -7.64
CA THR A 71 -4.47 6.46 -9.03
C THR A 71 -3.70 5.43 -9.85
N GLN A 72 -2.53 5.03 -9.35
CA GLN A 72 -1.68 4.00 -9.94
C GLN A 72 -0.88 3.28 -8.86
N MET A 73 -0.53 2.03 -9.12
CA MET A 73 0.27 1.22 -8.21
C MET A 73 1.23 0.32 -9.00
N PRO A 74 2.56 0.50 -8.86
CA PRO A 74 3.19 1.55 -8.06
C PRO A 74 3.07 2.92 -8.72
N GLY A 75 3.00 3.94 -7.87
CA GLY A 75 3.19 5.33 -8.26
C GLY A 75 4.59 5.83 -7.88
N PRO A 76 4.93 7.08 -8.22
CA PRO A 76 6.24 7.63 -7.89
C PRO A 76 6.60 7.57 -6.40
N GLU A 77 5.61 7.78 -5.53
CA GLU A 77 5.82 7.76 -4.08
C GLU A 77 5.94 6.34 -3.52
N THR A 78 5.25 5.38 -4.12
CA THR A 78 5.23 3.98 -3.65
C THR A 78 6.30 3.10 -4.30
N LEU A 79 6.87 3.54 -5.41
CA LEU A 79 7.91 2.79 -6.13
C LEU A 79 9.06 2.32 -5.23
N PRO A 80 9.59 3.12 -4.28
CA PRO A 80 10.66 2.67 -3.39
C PRO A 80 10.32 1.40 -2.59
N LEU A 81 9.04 1.21 -2.24
CA LEU A 81 8.60 0.01 -1.54
C LEU A 81 8.76 -1.23 -2.44
N PHE A 82 8.38 -1.12 -3.70
CA PHE A 82 8.50 -2.20 -4.68
C PHE A 82 9.97 -2.54 -4.97
N GLU A 83 10.82 -1.52 -5.07
CA GLU A 83 12.25 -1.71 -5.26
C GLU A 83 12.88 -2.39 -4.04
N CYS A 84 12.48 -2.00 -2.83
CA CYS A 84 12.93 -2.63 -1.60
C CYS A 84 12.55 -4.12 -1.56
N ALA A 85 11.31 -4.44 -1.92
CA ALA A 85 10.85 -5.84 -1.99
C ALA A 85 11.66 -6.65 -3.00
N ALA A 86 11.95 -6.08 -4.15
CA ALA A 86 12.75 -6.73 -5.19
C ALA A 86 14.19 -7.00 -4.71
N GLU A 87 14.81 -6.02 -4.07
CA GLU A 87 16.17 -6.17 -3.53
C GLU A 87 16.25 -7.25 -2.44
N LEU A 88 15.24 -7.29 -1.57
CA LEU A 88 15.16 -8.27 -0.49
C LEU A 88 14.70 -9.65 -0.96
N GLY A 89 14.10 -9.74 -2.13
CA GLY A 89 13.50 -10.97 -2.62
C GLY A 89 12.30 -11.44 -1.78
N ILE A 90 11.51 -10.50 -1.25
CA ILE A 90 10.33 -10.79 -0.43
C ILE A 90 9.05 -10.33 -1.14
N GLY A 91 7.99 -11.14 -1.04
CA GLY A 91 6.67 -10.74 -1.47
C GLY A 91 5.93 -9.94 -0.40
N PHE A 92 4.93 -9.20 -0.78
CA PHE A 92 4.10 -8.47 0.18
C PHE A 92 2.66 -8.31 -0.29
N THR A 93 1.75 -8.14 0.67
CA THR A 93 0.38 -7.73 0.40
C THR A 93 0.20 -6.28 0.84
N LEU A 94 -0.45 -5.48 0.02
CA LEU A 94 -0.66 -4.07 0.29
C LEU A 94 -2.13 -3.73 0.15
N GLY A 95 -2.73 -3.24 1.24
CA GLY A 95 -4.08 -2.69 1.24
C GLY A 95 -4.04 -1.18 1.02
N TYR A 96 -4.80 -0.70 0.06
CA TYR A 96 -4.88 0.73 -0.25
C TYR A 96 -6.23 1.08 -0.89
N ALA A 97 -6.56 2.36 -0.87
CA ALA A 97 -7.73 2.87 -1.57
C ALA A 97 -7.34 3.31 -2.98
N GLU A 98 -8.08 2.85 -3.97
CA GLU A 98 -7.81 3.11 -5.38
C GLU A 98 -8.88 4.02 -5.98
N LEU A 99 -8.46 5.03 -6.69
CA LEU A 99 -9.31 5.92 -7.44
C LEU A 99 -9.23 5.55 -8.92
N ILE A 100 -10.33 5.03 -9.45
CA ILE A 100 -10.39 4.64 -10.86
C ILE A 100 -10.99 5.80 -11.65
N VAL A 101 -10.20 6.32 -12.59
CA VAL A 101 -10.65 7.33 -13.53
C VAL A 101 -11.22 6.58 -14.75
N ARG A 102 -12.52 6.71 -14.99
CA ARG A 102 -13.16 6.17 -16.19
C ARG A 102 -13.57 7.30 -17.10
N PRO A 103 -13.21 7.27 -18.39
CA PRO A 103 -13.75 8.24 -19.32
C PRO A 103 -15.26 8.05 -19.40
N ALA A 104 -16.02 9.11 -19.08
CA ALA A 104 -17.47 9.08 -19.18
C ALA A 104 -17.89 9.22 -20.63
N ARG A 105 -18.97 8.52 -21.02
CA ARG A 105 -19.56 8.65 -22.36
C ARG A 105 -20.00 10.08 -22.70
N ASN A 106 -20.16 10.95 -21.70
CA ASN A 106 -20.63 12.34 -21.84
C ASN A 106 -19.66 13.33 -21.21
N ALA A 107 -18.38 13.32 -21.57
CA ALA A 107 -17.37 14.32 -21.18
C ALA A 107 -17.21 14.56 -19.66
N ARG A 108 -17.79 13.74 -18.79
CA ARG A 108 -17.57 13.78 -17.35
C ARG A 108 -16.72 12.61 -16.92
N THR A 109 -15.57 12.90 -16.34
CA THR A 109 -14.73 11.86 -15.70
C THR A 109 -15.42 11.42 -14.42
N GLN A 110 -15.81 10.16 -14.35
CA GLN A 110 -16.32 9.58 -13.10
C GLN A 110 -15.18 8.93 -12.34
N LEU A 111 -14.94 9.45 -11.17
CA LEU A 111 -14.00 8.86 -10.22
C LEU A 111 -14.76 7.88 -9.34
N ARG A 112 -14.33 6.62 -9.32
CA ARG A 112 -14.93 5.60 -8.43
C ARG A 112 -13.87 5.13 -7.44
N PRO A 113 -14.03 5.46 -6.16
CA PRO A 113 -13.16 4.90 -5.14
C PRO A 113 -13.46 3.41 -4.94
N ARG A 114 -12.42 2.64 -4.72
CA ARG A 114 -12.56 1.26 -4.27
C ARG A 114 -11.39 0.87 -3.39
N ALA A 115 -11.64 -0.03 -2.46
CA ALA A 115 -10.57 -0.67 -1.72
C ALA A 115 -9.88 -1.70 -2.62
N ALA A 116 -8.57 -1.70 -2.62
CA ALA A 116 -7.77 -2.66 -3.35
C ALA A 116 -6.79 -3.33 -2.40
N ARG A 117 -6.64 -4.63 -2.58
CA ARG A 117 -5.60 -5.42 -1.92
C ARG A 117 -4.92 -6.26 -2.99
N ARG A 118 -3.64 -6.11 -3.11
CA ARG A 118 -2.86 -6.87 -4.09
C ARG A 118 -1.68 -7.57 -3.44
N VAL A 119 -1.34 -8.72 -4.00
CA VAL A 119 -0.13 -9.46 -3.62
C VAL A 119 0.93 -9.16 -4.67
N TYR A 120 2.08 -8.73 -4.20
CA TYR A 120 3.22 -8.44 -5.06
C TYR A 120 4.33 -9.42 -4.75
N ARG A 121 4.98 -9.90 -5.80
CA ARG A 121 6.17 -10.75 -5.69
C ARG A 121 7.41 -9.90 -5.89
N GLY A 122 8.35 -10.01 -4.95
CA GLY A 122 9.69 -9.51 -5.19
C GLY A 122 10.32 -10.32 -6.32
N GLN A 123 10.90 -9.64 -7.30
CA GLN A 123 11.71 -10.30 -8.32
C GLN A 123 13.09 -10.54 -7.73
N GLY A 124 13.23 -11.64 -7.00
CA GLY A 124 14.54 -12.12 -6.58
C GLY A 124 15.29 -12.67 -7.77
N GLY A 125 16.44 -12.12 -8.02
CA GLY A 125 17.37 -12.67 -8.98
C GLY A 125 17.85 -14.07 -8.61
#